data_aeeaebdf3d4e1ecd97cafd49e1a05c8f
#
_entry.id   aeeaebdf3d4e1ecd97cafd49e1a05c8f
#
_cell.length_a   1.000
_cell.length_b   1.000
_cell.length_c   1.000
_cell.angle_alpha   90.00
_cell.angle_beta   90.00
_cell.angle_gamma   90.00
#
_symmetry.space_group_name_H-M   'P 1'
#
loop_
_entity.id
_entity.type
_entity.pdbx_description
1 polymer ?
#
loop_
_entity_poly.entity_id
_entity_poly.type
_entity_poly.pdbx_seq_one_letter_code
_entity_poly.pdbx_strand_id
1 'polypeptide(L)'
;VLEHEIAQNGAWYGVVSNAGIARDAAFPALSDDDWDAVIHTNLDSFYNVIQPCIMPMIGTRQGGRIITLSSVSGVMGNRGQVNYSAAKAGIIGATKALAIELAKRKITVNCIAPGLIDTGMIEMEESALKEAMSMIPMKRMGQAEEVAGLASYLMSDIAGYVTRQVISINGGML
;
A
#
# COMPACT_ATOMS: atom_id res chain seq x y z
N VAL A 1 -14.73 5.85 -14.25
CA VAL A 1 -14.10 7.09 -13.78
C VAL A 1 -12.69 7.18 -14.32
N LEU A 2 -11.75 6.27 -13.96
CA LEU A 2 -10.33 6.36 -14.35
C LEU A 2 -10.13 6.40 -15.88
N GLU A 3 -10.78 5.50 -16.63
CA GLU A 3 -10.69 5.47 -18.09
C GLU A 3 -11.17 6.78 -18.73
N HIS A 4 -12.22 7.37 -18.18
CA HIS A 4 -12.75 8.66 -18.64
C HIS A 4 -11.75 9.79 -18.39
N GLU A 5 -11.17 9.84 -17.20
CA GLU A 5 -10.13 10.84 -16.85
C GLU A 5 -8.89 10.71 -17.75
N ILE A 6 -8.44 9.47 -17.99
CA ILE A 6 -7.30 9.21 -18.87
C ILE A 6 -7.61 9.63 -20.32
N ALA A 7 -8.84 9.38 -20.80
CA ALA A 7 -9.24 9.77 -22.13
C ALA A 7 -9.28 11.29 -22.32
N GLN A 8 -9.62 12.06 -21.28
CA GLN A 8 -9.68 13.50 -21.32
C GLN A 8 -8.34 14.20 -21.06
N ASN A 9 -7.58 13.70 -20.10
CA ASN A 9 -6.41 14.39 -19.55
C ASN A 9 -5.07 13.71 -19.91
N GLY A 10 -5.12 12.57 -20.59
CA GLY A 10 -3.93 11.77 -20.90
C GLY A 10 -3.50 10.83 -19.77
N ALA A 11 -2.45 10.07 -20.02
CA ALA A 11 -1.91 9.11 -19.07
C ALA A 11 -1.20 9.79 -17.90
N TRP A 12 -1.41 9.28 -16.69
CA TRP A 12 -0.64 9.72 -15.53
C TRP A 12 0.78 9.14 -15.55
N TYR A 13 1.75 9.95 -15.12
CA TYR A 13 3.11 9.51 -14.88
C TYR A 13 3.23 8.59 -13.67
N GLY A 14 2.44 8.83 -12.65
CA GLY A 14 2.49 8.08 -11.40
C GLY A 14 1.12 7.75 -10.82
N VAL A 15 1.04 6.60 -10.15
CA VAL A 15 -0.15 6.12 -9.45
C VAL A 15 0.23 5.71 -8.04
N VAL A 16 -0.50 6.23 -7.05
CA VAL A 16 -0.40 5.79 -5.65
C VAL A 16 -1.71 5.11 -5.26
N SER A 17 -1.69 3.80 -5.08
CA SER A 17 -2.84 3.02 -4.60
C SER A 17 -2.79 2.94 -3.08
N ASN A 18 -3.51 3.85 -2.42
CA ASN A 18 -3.49 4.01 -0.95
C ASN A 18 -4.82 3.64 -0.27
N ALA A 19 -5.94 3.66 -0.99
CA ALA A 19 -7.25 3.38 -0.40
C ALA A 19 -7.27 2.04 0.34
N GLY A 20 -7.87 2.02 1.53
CA GLY A 20 -7.97 0.80 2.32
C GLY A 20 -8.83 1.01 3.55
N ILE A 21 -9.38 -0.09 4.05
CA ILE A 21 -10.17 -0.16 5.28
C ILE A 21 -9.65 -1.29 6.17
N ALA A 22 -9.93 -1.21 7.45
CA ALA A 22 -9.77 -2.30 8.40
C ALA A 22 -11.14 -2.69 8.98
N ARG A 23 -11.32 -3.98 9.25
CA ARG A 23 -12.44 -4.56 9.98
C ARG A 23 -11.86 -5.67 10.86
N ASP A 24 -11.47 -5.27 12.04
CA ASP A 24 -10.70 -6.12 12.95
C ASP A 24 -11.63 -6.98 13.78
N ALA A 25 -11.38 -8.28 13.79
CA ALA A 25 -12.07 -9.25 14.62
C ALA A 25 -11.21 -10.49 14.84
N ALA A 26 -11.40 -11.17 15.98
CA ALA A 26 -10.84 -12.53 16.12
C ALA A 26 -11.40 -13.44 15.02
N PHE A 27 -10.57 -14.27 14.41
CA PHE A 27 -10.96 -15.04 13.21
C PHE A 27 -12.29 -15.81 13.34
N PRO A 28 -12.59 -16.49 14.47
CA PRO A 28 -13.88 -17.17 14.63
C PRO A 28 -15.11 -16.23 14.70
N ALA A 29 -14.89 -14.93 14.95
CA ALA A 29 -15.94 -13.92 15.04
C ALA A 29 -15.96 -12.97 13.82
N LEU A 30 -15.06 -13.18 12.88
CA LEU A 30 -15.01 -12.39 11.65
C LEU A 30 -16.20 -12.77 10.75
N SER A 31 -17.01 -11.79 10.38
CA SER A 31 -18.13 -12.00 9.47
C SER A 31 -17.68 -12.11 8.01
N ASP A 32 -18.49 -12.79 7.19
CA ASP A 32 -18.25 -12.85 5.73
C ASP A 32 -18.26 -11.44 5.11
N ASP A 33 -19.18 -10.57 5.57
CA ASP A 33 -19.28 -9.20 5.08
C ASP A 33 -18.02 -8.37 5.39
N ASP A 34 -17.44 -8.52 6.58
CA ASP A 34 -16.20 -7.83 6.95
C ASP A 34 -14.99 -8.38 6.20
N TRP A 35 -14.96 -9.70 5.98
CA TRP A 35 -13.95 -10.33 5.13
C TRP A 35 -14.02 -9.76 3.71
N ASP A 36 -15.19 -9.83 3.09
CA ASP A 36 -15.39 -9.38 1.71
C ASP A 36 -15.13 -7.88 1.54
N ALA A 37 -15.62 -7.06 2.46
CA ALA A 37 -15.38 -5.62 2.43
C ALA A 37 -13.88 -5.28 2.44
N VAL A 38 -13.09 -5.96 3.28
CA VAL A 38 -11.65 -5.72 3.37
C VAL A 38 -10.94 -6.23 2.12
N ILE A 39 -11.26 -7.42 1.61
CA ILE A 39 -10.65 -7.97 0.40
C ILE A 39 -10.98 -7.08 -0.81
N HIS A 40 -12.25 -6.75 -1.04
CA HIS A 40 -12.68 -5.95 -2.18
C HIS A 40 -12.10 -4.53 -2.15
N THR A 41 -12.06 -3.90 -0.96
CA THR A 41 -11.54 -2.54 -0.87
C THR A 41 -10.02 -2.50 -0.97
N ASN A 42 -9.32 -3.40 -0.26
CA ASN A 42 -7.86 -3.31 -0.16
C ASN A 42 -7.14 -4.04 -1.30
N LEU A 43 -7.59 -5.25 -1.68
CA LEU A 43 -6.87 -6.08 -2.64
C LEU A 43 -7.40 -5.90 -4.07
N ASP A 44 -8.70 -5.95 -4.29
CA ASP A 44 -9.25 -5.80 -5.63
C ASP A 44 -9.02 -4.39 -6.19
N SER A 45 -8.88 -3.38 -5.31
CA SER A 45 -8.50 -2.03 -5.71
C SER A 45 -7.15 -1.98 -6.42
N PHE A 46 -6.22 -2.89 -6.10
CA PHE A 46 -4.97 -3.02 -6.85
C PHE A 46 -5.25 -3.22 -8.34
N TYR A 47 -6.10 -4.18 -8.66
CA TYR A 47 -6.48 -4.43 -10.05
C TYR A 47 -7.31 -3.27 -10.62
N ASN A 48 -8.36 -2.86 -9.92
CA ASN A 48 -9.34 -1.89 -10.39
C ASN A 48 -8.75 -0.48 -10.63
N VAL A 49 -7.71 -0.10 -9.90
CA VAL A 49 -7.05 1.21 -10.01
C VAL A 49 -5.85 1.15 -10.96
N ILE A 50 -5.02 0.13 -10.86
CA ILE A 50 -3.75 0.09 -11.58
C ILE A 50 -3.93 -0.41 -13.01
N GLN A 51 -4.74 -1.44 -13.23
CA GLN A 51 -4.92 -2.06 -14.54
C GLN A 51 -5.28 -1.06 -15.65
N PRO A 52 -6.28 -0.17 -15.49
CA PRO A 52 -6.65 0.80 -16.53
C PRO A 52 -5.57 1.84 -16.81
N CYS A 53 -4.61 2.04 -15.87
CA CYS A 53 -3.52 3.01 -16.03
C CYS A 53 -2.34 2.46 -16.84
N ILE A 54 -2.17 1.13 -16.91
CA ILE A 54 -0.95 0.50 -17.43
C ILE A 54 -0.74 0.77 -18.91
N MET A 55 -1.71 0.47 -19.77
CA MET A 55 -1.54 0.63 -21.21
C MET A 55 -1.37 2.09 -21.63
N PRO A 56 -2.15 3.06 -21.09
CA PRO A 56 -1.88 4.47 -21.31
C PRO A 56 -0.48 4.90 -20.89
N MET A 57 -0.02 4.49 -19.69
CA MET A 57 1.33 4.81 -19.20
C MET A 57 2.42 4.24 -20.11
N ILE A 58 2.30 3.00 -20.58
CA ILE A 58 3.22 2.38 -21.55
C ILE A 58 3.21 3.17 -22.86
N GLY A 59 2.05 3.65 -23.31
CA GLY A 59 1.86 4.39 -24.55
C GLY A 59 2.65 5.69 -24.62
N THR A 60 2.87 6.35 -23.49
CA THR A 60 3.68 7.59 -23.41
C THR A 60 5.15 7.38 -23.74
N ARG A 61 5.68 6.17 -23.50
CA ARG A 61 7.11 5.83 -23.61
C ARG A 61 8.05 6.63 -22.69
N GLN A 62 7.49 7.35 -21.71
CA GLN A 62 8.24 8.18 -20.76
C GLN A 62 8.63 7.42 -19.48
N GLY A 63 8.17 6.17 -19.35
CA GLY A 63 8.25 5.42 -18.11
C GLY A 63 7.11 5.79 -17.16
N GLY A 64 7.27 5.47 -15.90
CA GLY A 64 6.24 5.78 -14.89
C GLY A 64 6.59 5.25 -13.51
N ARG A 65 5.70 5.54 -12.56
CA ARG A 65 5.85 5.14 -11.15
C ARG A 65 4.54 4.58 -10.61
N ILE A 66 4.59 3.42 -9.99
CA ILE A 66 3.44 2.83 -9.29
C ILE A 66 3.88 2.55 -7.85
N ILE A 67 3.13 3.09 -6.91
CA ILE A 67 3.33 2.88 -5.48
C ILE A 67 2.06 2.28 -4.91
N THR A 68 2.21 1.18 -4.20
CA THR A 68 1.12 0.53 -3.47
C THR A 68 1.36 0.63 -1.97
N LEU A 69 0.29 0.71 -1.21
CA LEU A 69 0.36 0.77 0.26
C LEU A 69 -0.07 -0.58 0.85
N SER A 70 0.91 -1.31 1.40
CA SER A 70 0.69 -2.45 2.26
C SER A 70 0.60 -2.00 3.73
N SER A 71 1.13 -2.77 4.65
CA SER A 71 1.20 -2.52 6.08
C SER A 71 2.22 -3.48 6.70
N VAL A 72 2.72 -3.17 7.90
CA VAL A 72 3.41 -4.16 8.73
C VAL A 72 2.56 -5.42 8.93
N SER A 73 1.23 -5.28 9.05
CA SER A 73 0.30 -6.41 9.14
C SER A 73 0.31 -7.31 7.90
N GLY A 74 0.63 -6.77 6.72
CA GLY A 74 0.81 -7.55 5.49
C GLY A 74 2.18 -8.25 5.43
N VAL A 75 3.16 -7.79 6.19
CA VAL A 75 4.51 -8.37 6.24
C VAL A 75 4.61 -9.47 7.29
N MET A 76 4.14 -9.20 8.52
CA MET A 76 4.31 -10.10 9.67
C MET A 76 3.02 -10.83 10.11
N GLY A 77 1.87 -10.39 9.63
CA GLY A 77 0.58 -10.75 10.20
C GLY A 77 0.29 -9.97 11.49
N ASN A 78 -0.98 -9.83 11.84
CA ASN A 78 -1.37 -9.23 13.10
C ASN A 78 -2.62 -9.92 13.67
N ARG A 79 -2.64 -10.13 14.98
CA ARG A 79 -3.78 -10.74 15.67
C ARG A 79 -5.03 -9.90 15.47
N GLY A 80 -6.16 -10.56 15.13
CA GLY A 80 -7.43 -9.87 14.88
C GLY A 80 -7.55 -9.25 13.49
N GLN A 81 -6.53 -9.38 12.63
CA GLN A 81 -6.46 -8.78 11.29
C GLN A 81 -6.22 -9.80 10.19
N VAL A 82 -6.84 -10.98 10.24
CA VAL A 82 -6.57 -12.04 9.26
C VAL A 82 -6.96 -11.60 7.84
N ASN A 83 -8.13 -10.96 7.67
CA ASN A 83 -8.59 -10.38 6.42
C ASN A 83 -7.66 -9.25 5.91
N TYR A 84 -7.33 -8.31 6.78
CA TYR A 84 -6.46 -7.19 6.47
C TYR A 84 -5.04 -7.63 6.13
N SER A 85 -4.48 -8.54 6.93
CA SER A 85 -3.14 -9.12 6.67
C SER A 85 -3.12 -9.88 5.35
N ALA A 86 -4.15 -10.66 5.03
CA ALA A 86 -4.27 -11.38 3.77
C ALA A 86 -4.30 -10.40 2.57
N ALA A 87 -5.14 -9.36 2.63
CA ALA A 87 -5.23 -8.36 1.58
C ALA A 87 -3.90 -7.60 1.38
N LYS A 88 -3.29 -7.15 2.49
CA LYS A 88 -2.03 -6.39 2.44
C LYS A 88 -0.83 -7.24 2.03
N ALA A 89 -0.80 -8.52 2.38
CA ALA A 89 0.17 -9.48 1.85
C ALA A 89 -0.03 -9.76 0.35
N GLY A 90 -1.29 -9.86 -0.09
CA GLY A 90 -1.64 -9.99 -1.51
C GLY A 90 -1.12 -8.82 -2.35
N ILE A 91 -1.24 -7.58 -1.86
CA ILE A 91 -0.67 -6.38 -2.51
C ILE A 91 0.85 -6.52 -2.68
N ILE A 92 1.56 -7.03 -1.68
CA ILE A 92 3.02 -7.26 -1.75
C ILE A 92 3.36 -8.22 -2.89
N GLY A 93 2.65 -9.34 -2.98
CA GLY A 93 2.83 -10.32 -4.04
C GLY A 93 2.55 -9.74 -5.43
N ALA A 94 1.40 -9.06 -5.58
CA ALA A 94 0.98 -8.43 -6.82
C ALA A 94 1.97 -7.34 -7.28
N THR A 95 2.45 -6.49 -6.35
CA THR A 95 3.48 -5.48 -6.62
C THR A 95 4.76 -6.09 -7.19
N LYS A 96 5.24 -7.16 -6.55
CA LYS A 96 6.47 -7.85 -6.98
C LYS A 96 6.34 -8.48 -8.36
N ALA A 97 5.18 -9.03 -8.69
CA ALA A 97 4.92 -9.63 -10.00
C ALA A 97 4.84 -8.54 -11.08
N LEU A 98 4.04 -7.51 -10.86
CA LEU A 98 3.84 -6.41 -11.81
C LEU A 98 5.14 -5.65 -12.10
N ALA A 99 6.01 -5.50 -11.10
CA ALA A 99 7.30 -4.85 -11.26
C ALA A 99 8.18 -5.53 -12.32
N ILE A 100 8.14 -6.87 -12.40
CA ILE A 100 8.91 -7.63 -13.40
C ILE A 100 8.35 -7.40 -14.80
N GLU A 101 7.03 -7.36 -14.95
CA GLU A 101 6.36 -7.17 -16.24
C GLU A 101 6.65 -5.79 -16.83
N LEU A 102 6.71 -4.76 -15.98
CA LEU A 102 6.80 -3.37 -16.39
C LEU A 102 8.24 -2.81 -16.46
N ALA A 103 9.23 -3.50 -15.91
CA ALA A 103 10.61 -3.01 -15.82
C ALA A 103 11.19 -2.59 -17.18
N LYS A 104 10.96 -3.36 -18.25
CA LYS A 104 11.42 -3.04 -19.61
C LYS A 104 10.78 -1.77 -20.18
N ARG A 105 9.67 -1.30 -19.60
CA ARG A 105 8.97 -0.08 -19.98
C ARG A 105 9.41 1.14 -19.16
N LYS A 106 10.45 0.99 -18.32
CA LYS A 106 10.93 2.01 -17.37
C LYS A 106 9.86 2.45 -16.37
N ILE A 107 8.88 1.58 -16.09
CA ILE A 107 7.87 1.79 -15.06
C ILE A 107 8.33 1.03 -13.83
N THR A 108 8.55 1.74 -12.74
CA THR A 108 8.89 1.13 -11.45
C THR A 108 7.63 0.85 -10.64
N VAL A 109 7.60 -0.27 -9.93
CA VAL A 109 6.49 -0.66 -9.07
C VAL A 109 7.05 -1.05 -7.70
N ASN A 110 6.68 -0.30 -6.68
CA ASN A 110 7.15 -0.49 -5.31
C ASN A 110 5.99 -0.49 -4.32
N CYS A 111 6.20 -1.14 -3.19
CA CYS A 111 5.26 -1.20 -2.09
C CYS A 111 5.85 -0.49 -0.87
N ILE A 112 5.08 0.38 -0.24
CA ILE A 112 5.40 0.92 1.08
C ILE A 112 4.60 0.11 2.10
N ALA A 113 5.25 -0.31 3.19
CA ALA A 113 4.64 -1.02 4.30
C ALA A 113 4.75 -0.18 5.58
N PRO A 114 3.80 0.73 5.85
CA PRO A 114 3.79 1.54 7.04
C PRO A 114 3.56 0.69 8.30
N GLY A 115 4.13 1.13 9.43
CA GLY A 115 3.78 0.69 10.76
C GLY A 115 2.58 1.43 11.32
N LEU A 116 2.63 1.72 12.62
CA LEU A 116 1.62 2.53 13.31
C LEU A 116 1.87 4.01 12.99
N ILE A 117 0.95 4.60 12.21
CA ILE A 117 1.03 6.00 11.75
C ILE A 117 -0.08 6.81 12.40
N ASP A 118 0.26 7.93 12.99
CA ASP A 118 -0.71 8.88 13.52
C ASP A 118 -1.40 9.62 12.36
N THR A 119 -2.67 9.29 12.17
CA THR A 119 -3.53 9.92 11.16
C THR A 119 -4.57 10.85 11.78
N GLY A 120 -4.54 11.02 13.10
CA GLY A 120 -5.60 11.73 13.83
C GLY A 120 -6.95 10.99 13.89
N MET A 121 -7.02 9.80 13.31
CA MET A 121 -8.25 8.97 13.25
C MET A 121 -8.08 7.61 13.94
N ILE A 122 -7.05 7.45 14.76
CA ILE A 122 -6.79 6.18 15.44
C ILE A 122 -7.74 6.08 16.65
N GLU A 123 -8.77 5.28 16.53
CA GLU A 123 -9.61 4.85 17.61
C GLU A 123 -9.10 3.51 18.16
N MET A 124 -8.16 3.55 19.08
CA MET A 124 -7.65 2.38 19.79
C MET A 124 -7.82 2.55 21.28
N GLU A 125 -8.18 1.46 21.97
CA GLU A 125 -8.13 1.42 23.43
C GLU A 125 -6.69 1.73 23.91
N GLU A 126 -6.57 2.47 25.00
CA GLU A 126 -5.28 2.91 25.55
C GLU A 126 -4.32 1.74 25.81
N SER A 127 -4.85 0.61 26.28
CA SER A 127 -4.07 -0.61 26.52
C SER A 127 -3.49 -1.19 25.23
N ALA A 128 -4.28 -1.25 24.15
CA ALA A 128 -3.84 -1.75 22.84
C ALA A 128 -2.83 -0.80 22.19
N LEU A 129 -3.04 0.51 22.33
CA LEU A 129 -2.08 1.51 21.87
C LEU A 129 -0.73 1.36 22.58
N LYS A 130 -0.75 1.18 23.91
CA LYS A 130 0.48 0.98 24.70
C LYS A 130 1.22 -0.30 24.30
N GLU A 131 0.49 -1.38 24.04
CA GLU A 131 1.06 -2.64 23.53
C GLU A 131 1.71 -2.42 22.16
N ALA A 132 1.00 -1.82 21.20
CA ALA A 132 1.53 -1.52 19.87
C ALA A 132 2.78 -0.61 19.95
N MET A 133 2.75 0.43 20.78
CA MET A 133 3.88 1.32 21.02
C MET A 133 5.08 0.61 21.64
N SER A 134 4.86 -0.42 22.44
CA SER A 134 5.96 -1.20 23.06
C SER A 134 6.81 -1.93 22.01
N MET A 135 6.20 -2.33 20.90
CA MET A 135 6.85 -3.03 19.78
C MET A 135 7.66 -2.09 18.87
N ILE A 136 7.49 -0.76 19.00
CA ILE A 136 8.21 0.20 18.17
C ILE A 136 9.50 0.64 18.87
N PRO A 137 10.70 0.31 18.36
CA PRO A 137 11.97 0.75 18.95
C PRO A 137 12.10 2.27 19.07
N MET A 138 11.62 3.04 18.09
CA MET A 138 11.65 4.51 18.12
C MET A 138 10.68 5.13 19.15
N LYS A 139 9.85 4.33 19.84
CA LYS A 139 8.93 4.74 20.92
C LYS A 139 7.98 5.88 20.56
N ARG A 140 7.64 6.01 19.30
CA ARG A 140 6.63 6.94 18.80
C ARG A 140 5.89 6.36 17.60
N MET A 141 4.72 6.86 17.32
CA MET A 141 4.06 6.64 16.03
C MET A 141 4.81 7.40 14.92
N GLY A 142 4.74 6.88 13.71
CA GLY A 142 5.12 7.62 12.52
C GLY A 142 4.10 8.70 12.19
N GLN A 143 4.50 9.68 11.38
CA GLN A 143 3.61 10.72 10.86
C GLN A 143 3.29 10.44 9.40
N ALA A 144 2.13 10.91 8.92
CA ALA A 144 1.71 10.73 7.53
C ALA A 144 2.74 11.31 6.55
N GLU A 145 3.37 12.42 6.93
CA GLU A 145 4.42 13.11 6.16
C GLU A 145 5.66 12.25 5.97
N GLU A 146 5.98 11.38 6.93
CA GLU A 146 7.13 10.47 6.82
C GLU A 146 6.86 9.41 5.73
N VAL A 147 5.63 8.90 5.65
CA VAL A 147 5.20 7.98 4.58
C VAL A 147 5.16 8.71 3.23
N ALA A 148 4.62 9.92 3.21
CA ALA A 148 4.55 10.76 2.01
C ALA A 148 5.94 11.13 1.48
N GLY A 149 6.91 11.35 2.36
CA GLY A 149 8.31 11.59 2.02
C GLY A 149 8.94 10.43 1.25
N LEU A 150 8.70 9.19 1.70
CA LEU A 150 9.14 7.99 0.97
C LEU A 150 8.41 7.84 -0.37
N ALA A 151 7.10 8.09 -0.40
CA ALA A 151 6.33 8.06 -1.66
C ALA A 151 6.86 9.09 -2.65
N SER A 152 7.16 10.32 -2.21
CA SER A 152 7.73 11.38 -3.03
C SER A 152 9.10 10.99 -3.60
N TYR A 153 9.97 10.37 -2.79
CA TYR A 153 11.24 9.83 -3.27
C TYR A 153 11.02 8.78 -4.36
N LEU A 154 10.14 7.80 -4.13
CA LEU A 154 9.87 6.73 -5.11
C LEU A 154 9.19 7.24 -6.40
N MET A 155 8.50 8.39 -6.35
CA MET A 155 7.95 9.06 -7.53
C MET A 155 8.99 9.84 -8.32
N SER A 156 10.13 10.15 -7.75
CA SER A 156 11.18 10.97 -8.38
C SER A 156 12.00 10.17 -9.40
N ASP A 157 12.75 10.90 -10.25
CA ASP A 157 13.68 10.31 -11.22
C ASP A 157 14.88 9.63 -10.54
N ILE A 158 15.27 10.11 -9.35
CA ILE A 158 16.37 9.54 -8.56
C ILE A 158 16.08 8.08 -8.18
N ALA A 159 14.80 7.73 -7.98
CA ALA A 159 14.38 6.37 -7.69
C ALA A 159 14.21 5.47 -8.94
N GLY A 160 14.65 5.91 -10.12
CA GLY A 160 14.45 5.21 -11.38
C GLY A 160 15.03 3.78 -11.47
N TYR A 161 15.91 3.40 -10.54
CA TYR A 161 16.45 2.03 -10.44
C TYR A 161 15.89 1.24 -9.24
N VAL A 162 14.97 1.86 -8.47
CA VAL A 162 14.28 1.22 -7.35
C VAL A 162 12.96 0.64 -7.86
N THR A 163 12.88 -0.67 -7.97
CA THR A 163 11.65 -1.37 -8.37
C THR A 163 11.56 -2.73 -7.68
N ARG A 164 10.34 -3.27 -7.57
CA ARG A 164 10.07 -4.57 -6.93
C ARG A 164 10.35 -4.57 -5.41
N GLN A 165 10.50 -3.41 -4.80
CA GLN A 165 10.83 -3.32 -3.38
C GLN A 165 9.58 -3.26 -2.53
N VAL A 166 9.71 -3.81 -1.31
CA VAL A 166 8.77 -3.60 -0.21
C VAL A 166 9.54 -2.87 0.87
N ILE A 167 9.21 -1.61 1.07
CA ILE A 167 9.98 -0.73 1.98
C ILE A 167 9.13 -0.44 3.20
N SER A 168 9.58 -0.93 4.33
CA SER A 168 8.93 -0.67 5.62
C SER A 168 9.28 0.71 6.14
N ILE A 169 8.29 1.41 6.69
CA ILE A 169 8.44 2.67 7.39
C ILE A 169 7.67 2.55 8.72
N ASN A 170 8.35 2.06 9.77
CA ASN A 170 7.68 1.52 10.95
C ASN A 170 8.42 1.77 12.27
N GLY A 171 9.42 2.65 12.28
CA GLY A 171 10.20 2.97 13.48
C GLY A 171 11.01 1.79 14.05
N GLY A 172 11.34 0.80 13.19
CA GLY A 172 12.13 -0.38 13.56
C GLY A 172 11.30 -1.54 14.13
N MET A 173 9.97 -1.55 13.93
CA MET A 173 9.08 -2.62 14.40
C MET A 173 9.39 -3.98 13.75
N LEU A 174 9.92 -3.98 12.52
CA LEU A 174 10.37 -5.15 11.76
C LEU A 174 11.81 -4.96 11.29
#